data_b413678cdabddf004367c5c835aa6ed7
#
_entry.id   b413678cdabddf004367c5c835aa6ed7
#
_cell.length_a   1.000
_cell.length_b   1.000
_cell.length_c   1.000
_cell.angle_alpha   90.00
_cell.angle_beta   90.00
_cell.angle_gamma   90.00
#
_symmetry.space_group_name_H-M   'P 1'
#
loop_
_entity.id
_entity.type
_entity.pdbx_description
1 polymer ?
#
loop_
_entity_poly.entity_id
_entity_poly.type
_entity_poly.pdbx_seq_one_letter_code
_entity_poly.pdbx_strand_id
1 'polypeptide(L)'
;GSAVLGPVLVHTATIERAATVRTDLRYQVSAYLDVVTMLLAGNTGYEGALEQAAHAGDGRLFAELRRRMRESGARGLSLTDALQRTGRELGLDELEQIAATAALSAAEGAPVARTLAAKCATLRTALSTEQESEARLRTSRLTTPIVGMALIFMALVIYPALSFS
;
A
#
# COMPACT_ATOMS: atom_id res chain seq x y z
N GLY A 1 6.69 -36.75 -15.56
CA GLY A 1 7.21 -35.40 -15.32
C GLY A 1 6.21 -34.27 -15.41
N SER A 2 5.04 -34.42 -16.08
CA SER A 2 4.05 -33.35 -16.24
C SER A 2 3.18 -33.11 -14.98
N ALA A 3 3.07 -34.07 -14.08
CA ALA A 3 2.26 -33.96 -12.87
C ALA A 3 2.89 -33.06 -11.78
N VAL A 4 4.19 -32.82 -11.83
CA VAL A 4 4.92 -31.99 -10.85
C VAL A 4 4.91 -30.50 -11.23
N LEU A 5 4.86 -30.18 -12.51
CA LEU A 5 4.85 -28.82 -13.03
C LEU A 5 3.51 -28.08 -12.79
N GLY A 6 2.39 -28.78 -12.80
CA GLY A 6 1.07 -28.19 -12.56
C GLY A 6 0.88 -27.57 -11.17
N PRO A 7 1.18 -28.29 -10.06
CA PRO A 7 1.07 -27.74 -8.70
C PRO A 7 2.04 -26.58 -8.45
N VAL A 8 3.24 -26.59 -9.02
CA VAL A 8 4.23 -25.52 -8.89
C VAL A 8 3.75 -24.25 -9.60
N LEU A 9 3.20 -24.37 -10.81
CA LEU A 9 2.64 -23.25 -11.57
C LEU A 9 1.42 -22.63 -10.85
N VAL A 10 0.54 -23.44 -10.30
CA VAL A 10 -0.61 -22.97 -9.51
C VAL A 10 -0.16 -22.26 -8.25
N HIS A 11 0.86 -22.77 -7.58
CA HIS A 11 1.40 -22.16 -6.36
C HIS A 11 2.04 -20.80 -6.63
N THR A 12 2.84 -20.69 -7.69
CA THR A 12 3.44 -19.40 -8.08
C THR A 12 2.40 -18.39 -8.52
N ALA A 13 1.38 -18.80 -9.27
CA ALA A 13 0.27 -17.94 -9.68
C ALA A 13 -0.52 -17.43 -8.48
N THR A 14 -0.71 -18.25 -7.45
CA THR A 14 -1.41 -17.87 -6.21
C THR A 14 -0.60 -16.84 -5.41
N ILE A 15 0.70 -17.02 -5.32
CA ILE A 15 1.61 -16.09 -4.64
C ILE A 15 1.64 -14.74 -5.38
N GLU A 16 1.72 -14.76 -6.70
CA GLU A 16 1.69 -13.54 -7.52
C GLU A 16 0.37 -12.78 -7.36
N ARG A 17 -0.76 -13.47 -7.34
CA ARG A 17 -2.08 -12.87 -7.10
C ARG A 17 -2.17 -12.23 -5.71
N ALA A 18 -1.68 -12.91 -4.68
CA ALA A 18 -1.65 -12.39 -3.32
C ALA A 18 -0.76 -11.14 -3.22
N ALA A 19 0.40 -11.12 -3.87
CA ALA A 19 1.29 -9.96 -3.92
C ALA A 19 0.64 -8.79 -4.68
N THR A 20 -0.04 -9.03 -5.80
CA THR A 20 -0.76 -8.02 -6.58
C THR A 20 -1.91 -7.41 -5.77
N VAL A 21 -2.69 -8.23 -5.06
CA VAL A 21 -3.79 -7.76 -4.21
C VAL A 21 -3.26 -6.87 -3.08
N ARG A 22 -2.16 -7.24 -2.45
CA ARG A 22 -1.52 -6.41 -1.41
C ARG A 22 -1.04 -5.07 -1.95
N THR A 23 -0.43 -5.06 -3.13
CA THR A 23 0.01 -3.83 -3.79
C THR A 23 -1.18 -2.93 -4.11
N ASP A 24 -2.27 -3.48 -4.65
CA ASP A 24 -3.50 -2.75 -4.92
C ASP A 24 -4.11 -2.14 -3.65
N LEU A 25 -4.17 -2.91 -2.56
CA LEU A 25 -4.69 -2.42 -1.28
C LEU A 25 -3.84 -1.27 -0.75
N ARG A 26 -2.52 -1.34 -0.88
CA ARG A 26 -1.62 -0.25 -0.46
C ARG A 26 -1.83 1.02 -1.28
N TYR A 27 -2.02 0.91 -2.59
CA TYR A 27 -2.38 2.04 -3.44
C TYR A 27 -3.71 2.67 -3.01
N GLN A 28 -4.70 1.85 -2.69
CA GLN A 28 -6.00 2.30 -2.22
C GLN A 28 -5.89 2.98 -0.85
N VAL A 29 -5.06 2.47 0.07
CA VAL A 29 -4.78 3.13 1.34
C VAL A 29 -4.17 4.51 1.11
N SER A 30 -3.19 4.63 0.24
CA SER A 30 -2.57 5.92 -0.10
C SER A 30 -3.60 6.92 -0.64
N ALA A 31 -4.46 6.48 -1.54
CA ALA A 31 -5.54 7.30 -2.09
C ALA A 31 -6.55 7.72 -1.00
N TYR A 32 -6.90 6.80 -0.11
CA TYR A 32 -7.78 7.07 1.02
C TYR A 32 -7.18 8.15 1.95
N LEU A 33 -5.90 8.02 2.29
CA LEU A 33 -5.19 9.00 3.12
C LEU A 33 -5.14 10.39 2.48
N ASP A 34 -4.97 10.45 1.17
CA ASP A 34 -5.01 11.69 0.41
C ASP A 34 -6.34 12.41 0.55
N VAL A 35 -7.42 11.69 0.34
CA VAL A 35 -8.78 12.25 0.43
C VAL A 35 -9.08 12.68 1.87
N VAL A 36 -8.71 11.88 2.86
CA VAL A 36 -8.86 12.24 4.28
C VAL A 36 -8.13 13.53 4.59
N THR A 37 -6.89 13.67 4.13
CA THR A 37 -6.09 14.88 4.35
C THR A 37 -6.76 16.11 3.72
N MET A 38 -7.27 15.98 2.50
CA MET A 38 -7.99 17.06 1.82
C MET A 38 -9.26 17.49 2.56
N LEU A 39 -10.04 16.52 3.03
CA LEU A 39 -11.28 16.78 3.75
C LEU A 39 -11.04 17.43 5.13
N LEU A 40 -9.97 17.00 5.81
CA LEU A 40 -9.55 17.61 7.08
C LEU A 40 -9.11 19.06 6.89
N ALA A 41 -8.42 19.39 5.80
CA ALA A 41 -8.02 20.74 5.45
C ALA A 41 -9.22 21.63 5.12
N GLY A 42 -10.31 21.05 4.61
CA GLY A 42 -11.57 21.73 4.29
C GLY A 42 -12.50 22.01 5.47
N ASN A 43 -12.00 21.92 6.72
CA ASN A 43 -12.76 22.19 7.94
C ASN A 43 -13.87 21.17 8.24
N THR A 44 -13.80 19.99 7.67
CA THR A 44 -14.68 18.86 7.98
C THR A 44 -14.22 18.19 9.27
N GLY A 45 -15.14 17.80 10.16
CA GLY A 45 -14.80 17.02 11.35
C GLY A 45 -14.12 15.69 10.97
N TYR A 46 -13.28 15.16 11.86
CA TYR A 46 -12.49 13.96 11.55
C TYR A 46 -13.37 12.74 11.22
N GLU A 47 -14.49 12.56 11.91
CA GLU A 47 -15.41 11.45 11.62
C GLU A 47 -16.04 11.61 10.24
N GLY A 48 -16.51 12.80 9.90
CA GLY A 48 -17.04 13.12 8.58
C GLY A 48 -16.00 12.95 7.48
N ALA A 49 -14.75 13.35 7.72
CA ALA A 49 -13.66 13.17 6.78
C ALA A 49 -13.37 11.70 6.50
N LEU A 50 -13.31 10.89 7.55
CA LEU A 50 -13.08 9.44 7.43
C LEU A 50 -14.21 8.74 6.67
N GLU A 51 -15.45 9.10 6.93
CA GLU A 51 -16.62 8.54 6.28
C GLU A 51 -16.72 8.97 4.81
N GLN A 52 -16.61 10.26 4.54
CA GLN A 52 -16.67 10.80 3.19
C GLN A 52 -15.54 10.27 2.29
N ALA A 53 -14.35 10.11 2.85
CA ALA A 53 -13.23 9.53 2.12
C ALA A 53 -13.51 8.09 1.67
N ALA A 54 -14.22 7.32 2.49
CA ALA A 54 -14.62 5.95 2.12
C ALA A 54 -15.61 5.92 0.94
N HIS A 55 -16.37 6.98 0.74
CA HIS A 55 -17.31 7.12 -0.38
C HIS A 55 -16.69 7.78 -1.62
N ALA A 56 -15.50 8.36 -1.50
CA ALA A 56 -14.86 9.12 -2.58
C ALA A 56 -14.11 8.26 -3.59
N GLY A 57 -13.77 7.03 -3.24
CA GLY A 57 -12.98 6.14 -4.08
C GLY A 57 -13.71 4.86 -4.48
N ASP A 58 -13.18 4.23 -5.50
CA ASP A 58 -13.62 2.93 -5.97
C ASP A 58 -12.53 1.88 -5.70
N GLY A 59 -12.92 0.65 -5.49
CA GLY A 59 -12.02 -0.45 -5.24
C GLY A 59 -12.43 -1.29 -4.04
N ARG A 60 -11.73 -2.38 -3.83
CA ARG A 60 -12.02 -3.34 -2.78
C ARG A 60 -11.94 -2.73 -1.37
N LEU A 61 -10.90 -1.93 -1.12
CA LEU A 61 -10.71 -1.29 0.18
C LEU A 61 -11.87 -0.32 0.49
N PHE A 62 -12.22 0.55 -0.46
CA PHE A 62 -13.29 1.52 -0.28
C PHE A 62 -14.65 0.84 -0.08
N ALA A 63 -14.94 -0.19 -0.85
CA ALA A 63 -16.16 -0.99 -0.69
C ALA A 63 -16.24 -1.65 0.69
N GLU A 64 -15.14 -2.22 1.15
CA GLU A 64 -15.04 -2.87 2.46
C GLU A 64 -15.18 -1.86 3.60
N LEU A 65 -14.55 -0.70 3.48
CA LEU A 65 -14.68 0.39 4.45
C LEU A 65 -16.13 0.86 4.57
N ARG A 66 -16.79 1.13 3.44
CA ARG A 66 -18.20 1.54 3.42
C ARG A 66 -19.11 0.52 4.09
N ARG A 67 -18.91 -0.75 3.78
CA ARG A 67 -19.69 -1.85 4.36
C ARG A 67 -19.51 -1.92 5.89
N ARG A 68 -18.28 -1.90 6.36
CA ARG A 68 -17.95 -2.02 7.78
C ARG A 68 -18.37 -0.80 8.58
N MET A 69 -18.27 0.39 8.00
CA MET A 69 -18.75 1.61 8.63
C MET A 69 -20.27 1.58 8.83
N ARG A 70 -21.02 1.11 7.84
CA ARG A 70 -22.47 0.94 7.95
C ARG A 70 -22.85 -0.10 9.01
N GLU A 71 -22.18 -1.23 9.03
CA GLU A 71 -22.41 -2.29 10.03
C GLU A 71 -22.09 -1.80 11.45
N SER A 72 -21.01 -1.07 11.61
CA SER A 72 -20.63 -0.49 12.91
C SER A 72 -21.63 0.55 13.39
N GLY A 73 -22.10 1.43 12.50
CA GLY A 73 -23.13 2.40 12.80
C GLY A 73 -24.44 1.75 13.25
N ALA A 74 -24.85 0.68 12.58
CA ALA A 74 -26.03 -0.10 12.95
C ALA A 74 -25.93 -0.76 14.33
N ARG A 75 -24.70 -1.12 14.75
CA ARG A 75 -24.42 -1.72 16.06
C ARG A 75 -24.09 -0.70 17.15
N GLY A 76 -24.07 0.59 16.83
CA GLY A 76 -23.66 1.65 17.77
C GLY A 76 -22.18 1.66 18.08
N LEU A 77 -21.35 1.06 17.23
CA LEU A 77 -19.90 1.07 17.37
C LEU A 77 -19.31 2.33 16.71
N SER A 78 -18.14 2.76 17.18
CA SER A 78 -17.51 3.95 16.63
C SER A 78 -16.90 3.71 15.24
N LEU A 79 -16.77 4.79 14.47
CA LEU A 79 -16.15 4.76 13.15
C LEU A 79 -14.67 4.35 13.23
N THR A 80 -13.98 4.79 14.28
CA THR A 80 -12.57 4.43 14.53
C THR A 80 -12.40 2.94 14.81
N ASP A 81 -13.36 2.31 15.49
CA ASP A 81 -13.36 0.86 15.67
C ASP A 81 -13.51 0.10 14.36
N ALA A 82 -14.39 0.58 13.48
CA ALA A 82 -14.57 0.00 12.15
C ALA A 82 -13.28 0.07 11.34
N LEU A 83 -12.60 1.22 11.35
CA LEU A 83 -11.31 1.41 10.67
C LEU A 83 -10.22 0.50 11.24
N GLN A 84 -10.13 0.42 12.55
CA GLN A 84 -9.13 -0.40 13.23
C GLN A 84 -9.30 -1.88 12.89
N ARG A 85 -10.52 -2.39 12.91
CA ARG A 85 -10.83 -3.77 12.53
C ARG A 85 -10.51 -4.03 11.07
N THR A 86 -10.85 -3.11 10.18
CA THR A 86 -10.55 -3.23 8.75
C THR A 86 -9.04 -3.29 8.50
N GLY A 87 -8.28 -2.42 9.14
CA GLY A 87 -6.83 -2.43 9.06
C GLY A 87 -6.23 -3.74 9.55
N ARG A 88 -6.71 -4.24 10.67
CA ARG A 88 -6.23 -5.49 11.25
C ARG A 88 -6.54 -6.71 10.37
N GLU A 89 -7.76 -6.81 9.86
CA GLU A 89 -8.19 -7.95 9.05
C GLU A 89 -7.58 -7.96 7.65
N LEU A 90 -7.32 -6.78 7.08
CA LEU A 90 -6.67 -6.66 5.77
C LEU A 90 -5.14 -6.57 5.86
N GLY A 91 -4.58 -6.52 7.06
CA GLY A 91 -3.14 -6.37 7.27
C GLY A 91 -2.61 -4.99 6.86
N LEU A 92 -3.40 -3.95 7.06
CA LEU A 92 -3.06 -2.57 6.70
C LEU A 92 -2.75 -1.76 7.96
N ASP A 93 -1.50 -1.75 8.36
CA ASP A 93 -1.01 -1.09 9.57
C ASP A 93 -1.30 0.41 9.57
N GLU A 94 -1.30 1.04 8.40
CA GLU A 94 -1.57 2.46 8.22
C GLU A 94 -3.00 2.82 8.68
N LEU A 95 -3.99 1.99 8.36
CA LEU A 95 -5.36 2.18 8.81
C LEU A 95 -5.49 2.00 10.31
N GLU A 96 -4.82 1.02 10.89
CA GLU A 96 -4.79 0.82 12.34
C GLU A 96 -4.20 2.03 13.06
N GLN A 97 -3.09 2.57 12.55
CA GLN A 97 -2.42 3.73 13.13
C GLN A 97 -3.28 4.98 13.07
N ILE A 98 -3.99 5.23 11.97
CA ILE A 98 -4.91 6.35 11.83
C ILE A 98 -6.06 6.23 12.80
N ALA A 99 -6.67 5.07 12.89
CA ALA A 99 -7.78 4.81 13.81
C ALA A 99 -7.36 5.01 15.26
N ALA A 100 -6.21 4.47 15.64
CA ALA A 100 -5.65 4.63 16.99
C ALA A 100 -5.34 6.10 17.29
N THR A 101 -4.74 6.84 16.36
CA THR A 101 -4.43 8.26 16.51
C THR A 101 -5.70 9.09 16.69
N ALA A 102 -6.73 8.84 15.91
CA ALA A 102 -8.00 9.53 16.00
C ALA A 102 -8.70 9.25 17.33
N ALA A 103 -8.75 8.01 17.77
CA ALA A 103 -9.35 7.60 19.02
C ALA A 103 -8.63 8.20 20.24
N LEU A 104 -7.30 8.18 20.24
CA LEU A 104 -6.49 8.73 21.31
C LEU A 104 -6.64 10.24 21.41
N SER A 105 -6.56 10.94 20.29
CA SER A 105 -6.70 12.40 20.24
C SER A 105 -8.09 12.85 20.70
N ALA A 106 -9.15 12.13 20.34
CA ALA A 106 -10.50 12.39 20.78
C ALA A 106 -10.65 12.20 22.30
N ALA A 107 -10.04 11.16 22.85
CA ALA A 107 -10.06 10.89 24.30
C ALA A 107 -9.33 11.96 25.11
N GLU A 108 -8.23 12.51 24.55
CA GLU A 108 -7.43 13.55 25.19
C GLU A 108 -7.99 14.96 25.02
N GLY A 109 -9.02 15.15 24.19
CA GLY A 109 -9.57 16.46 23.87
C GLY A 109 -8.65 17.32 23.02
N ALA A 110 -7.65 16.71 22.39
CA ALA A 110 -6.71 17.38 21.50
C ALA A 110 -7.36 17.71 20.13
N PRO A 111 -6.78 18.64 19.33
CA PRO A 111 -7.30 18.94 17.99
C PRO A 111 -7.06 17.74 17.04
N VAL A 112 -8.04 16.84 16.99
CA VAL A 112 -7.95 15.56 16.23
C VAL A 112 -7.63 15.79 14.76
N ALA A 113 -8.26 16.78 14.13
CA ALA A 113 -8.08 17.06 12.71
C ALA A 113 -6.62 17.35 12.36
N ARG A 114 -5.94 18.18 13.16
CA ARG A 114 -4.54 18.53 12.94
C ARG A 114 -3.61 17.34 13.14
N THR A 115 -3.79 16.60 14.22
CA THR A 115 -2.99 15.41 14.54
C THR A 115 -3.17 14.33 13.48
N LEU A 116 -4.40 14.10 13.08
CA LEU A 116 -4.73 13.10 12.06
C LEU A 116 -4.17 13.49 10.68
N ALA A 117 -4.27 14.76 10.30
CA ALA A 117 -3.70 15.25 9.05
C ALA A 117 -2.17 15.06 9.00
N ALA A 118 -1.47 15.38 10.10
CA ALA A 118 -0.04 15.16 10.20
C ALA A 118 0.32 13.67 10.10
N LYS A 119 -0.44 12.80 10.73
CA LYS A 119 -0.22 11.36 10.68
C LYS A 119 -0.47 10.81 9.27
N CYS A 120 -1.53 11.22 8.60
CA CYS A 120 -1.83 10.84 7.21
C CYS A 120 -0.71 11.26 6.27
N ALA A 121 -0.20 12.48 6.40
CA ALA A 121 0.91 12.98 5.60
C ALA A 121 2.18 12.15 5.79
N THR A 122 2.52 11.80 7.03
CA THR A 122 3.67 10.95 7.36
C THR A 122 3.54 9.56 6.76
N LEU A 123 2.39 8.91 6.92
CA LEU A 123 2.14 7.57 6.38
C LEU A 123 2.15 7.56 4.85
N ARG A 124 1.57 8.58 4.23
CA ARG A 124 1.60 8.75 2.78
C ARG A 124 3.02 8.86 2.24
N THR A 125 3.86 9.64 2.88
CA THR A 125 5.27 9.77 2.51
C THR A 125 6.01 8.44 2.64
N ALA A 126 5.77 7.69 3.71
CA ALA A 126 6.35 6.37 3.91
C ALA A 126 5.94 5.38 2.82
N LEU A 127 4.66 5.36 2.43
CA LEU A 127 4.14 4.52 1.35
C LEU A 127 4.76 4.90 -0.01
N SER A 128 4.87 6.18 -0.31
CA SER A 128 5.49 6.67 -1.56
C SER A 128 6.96 6.27 -1.65
N THR A 129 7.70 6.39 -0.56
CA THR A 129 9.12 5.99 -0.49
C THR A 129 9.28 4.49 -0.71
N GLU A 130 8.42 3.66 -0.13
CA GLU A 130 8.43 2.21 -0.32
C GLU A 130 8.17 1.84 -1.79
N GLN A 131 7.21 2.48 -2.43
CA GLN A 131 6.90 2.28 -3.85
C GLN A 131 8.06 2.68 -4.76
N GLU A 132 8.73 3.78 -4.50
CA GLU A 132 9.93 4.22 -5.23
C GLU A 132 11.08 3.22 -5.07
N SER A 133 11.30 2.70 -3.88
CA SER A 133 12.33 1.70 -3.61
C SER A 133 12.09 0.42 -4.39
N GLU A 134 10.86 -0.07 -4.45
CA GLU A 134 10.49 -1.24 -5.25
C GLU A 134 10.71 -1.02 -6.75
N ALA A 135 10.34 0.16 -7.26
CA ALA A 135 10.55 0.52 -8.66
C ALA A 135 12.04 0.58 -9.00
N ARG A 136 12.87 1.15 -8.13
CA ARG A 136 14.33 1.20 -8.29
C ARG A 136 14.96 -0.18 -8.29
N LEU A 137 14.53 -1.07 -7.40
CA LEU A 137 15.00 -2.45 -7.35
C LEU A 137 14.64 -3.23 -8.60
N ARG A 138 13.46 -3.03 -9.16
CA ARG A 138 13.05 -3.65 -10.43
C ARG A 138 13.91 -3.17 -11.60
N THR A 139 14.17 -1.86 -11.68
CA THR A 139 15.03 -1.27 -12.70
C THR A 139 16.47 -1.78 -12.57
N SER A 140 17.00 -1.88 -11.36
CA SER A 140 18.33 -2.43 -11.11
C SER A 140 18.44 -3.89 -11.54
N ARG A 141 17.43 -4.69 -11.31
CA ARG A 141 17.40 -6.10 -11.75
C ARG A 141 17.38 -6.26 -13.27
N LEU A 142 16.75 -5.36 -13.98
CA LEU A 142 16.72 -5.35 -15.44
C LEU A 142 18.04 -4.88 -16.05
N THR A 143 18.75 -3.97 -15.39
CA THR A 143 20.04 -3.43 -15.86
C THR A 143 21.19 -4.41 -15.66
N THR A 144 21.19 -5.19 -14.58
CA THR A 144 22.23 -6.15 -14.25
C THR A 144 22.48 -7.20 -15.34
N PRO A 145 21.46 -7.88 -15.91
CA PRO A 145 21.71 -8.84 -17.00
C PRO A 145 22.22 -8.20 -18.28
N ILE A 146 21.84 -6.96 -18.60
CA ILE A 146 22.32 -6.24 -19.78
C ILE A 146 23.81 -5.92 -19.65
N VAL A 147 24.24 -5.45 -18.49
CA VAL A 147 25.66 -5.19 -18.20
C VAL A 147 26.47 -6.47 -18.24
N GLY A 148 25.95 -7.57 -17.68
CA GLY A 148 26.58 -8.89 -17.72
C GLY A 148 26.80 -9.39 -19.15
N MET A 149 25.77 -9.25 -20.01
CA MET A 149 25.88 -9.62 -21.43
C MET A 149 26.91 -8.78 -22.19
N ALA A 150 26.94 -7.47 -21.92
CA ALA A 150 27.91 -6.56 -22.55
C ALA A 150 29.35 -6.93 -22.17
N LEU A 151 29.61 -7.27 -20.92
CA LEU A 151 30.93 -7.72 -20.46
C LEU A 151 31.34 -9.04 -21.06
N ILE A 152 30.45 -10.00 -21.19
CA ILE A 152 30.70 -11.29 -21.83
C ILE A 152 31.00 -11.08 -23.31
N PHE A 153 30.25 -10.25 -23.99
CA PHE A 153 30.48 -9.92 -25.40
C PHE A 153 31.85 -9.25 -25.61
N MET A 154 32.19 -8.32 -24.72
CA MET A 154 33.48 -7.64 -24.75
C MET A 154 34.64 -8.60 -24.51
N ALA A 155 34.51 -9.52 -23.57
CA ALA A 155 35.50 -10.57 -23.33
C ALA A 155 35.68 -11.50 -24.54
N LEU A 156 34.58 -11.88 -25.23
CA LEU A 156 34.60 -12.71 -26.42
C LEU A 156 35.30 -12.03 -27.62
N VAL A 157 35.18 -10.70 -27.72
CA VAL A 157 35.83 -9.94 -28.80
C VAL A 157 37.32 -9.72 -28.51
N ILE A 158 37.69 -9.47 -27.25
CA ILE A 158 39.07 -9.21 -26.85
C ILE A 158 39.92 -10.49 -26.81
N TYR A 159 39.35 -11.61 -26.42
CA TYR A 159 40.08 -12.89 -26.27
C TYR A 159 40.79 -13.36 -27.57
N PRO A 160 40.10 -13.45 -28.73
CA PRO A 160 40.79 -13.80 -29.95
C PRO A 160 41.79 -12.74 -30.45
N ALA A 161 41.57 -11.47 -30.15
CA ALA A 161 42.50 -10.41 -30.51
C ALA A 161 43.86 -10.54 -29.78
N LEU A 162 43.85 -10.99 -28.53
CA LEU A 162 45.06 -11.28 -27.75
C LEU A 162 45.73 -12.58 -28.15
N SER A 163 44.96 -13.53 -28.68
CA SER A 163 45.47 -14.83 -29.12
C SER A 163 46.23 -14.78 -30.49
N PHE A 164 46.01 -13.72 -31.25
CA PHE A 164 46.68 -13.50 -32.55
C PHE A 164 47.93 -12.60 -32.49
N SER A 165 48.27 -12.12 -31.30
CA SER A 165 49.52 -11.39 -31.06
C SER A 165 50.61 -12.28 -30.51
#